data_5a71ee1ea57a22061238ee0af13609c9
#
_entry.id   5a71ee1ea57a22061238ee0af13609c9
#
_cell.length_a   1.000
_cell.length_b   1.000
_cell.length_c   1.000
_cell.angle_alpha   90.00
_cell.angle_beta   90.00
_cell.angle_gamma   90.00
#
_symmetry.space_group_name_H-M   'P 1'
#
loop_
_entity.id
_entity.type
_entity.pdbx_description
1 polymer ?
#
loop_
_entity_poly.entity_id
_entity_poly.type
_entity_poly.pdbx_seq_one_letter_code
_entity_poly.pdbx_strand_id
1 'polypeptide(L)'
;MEEHLYDELLVELECPICTNYMSPPIRQCATGHSVCESCRKKLPKCALCQGKFTDSRNISLEGLAVKMRYPCINKSTGCTAKLSYTERETHELRCTFKGFKCAMEKCPWVGKIEDLAAHWASKKMSSKPYHKSNICHTKMKTESYYVNIVDAYNKLFWFKCKLTKNKLHWAVQYIGNTAEAENYYYEIEIFKPGRARKKILMSEYCQSIELENSQLFNDEACVSINADTINNFVSGDQLLIYYMRVIDAKDDNVTQKQLQVKQETFKNEKTNKQRDRSKGPPAHGSKNLKKKQNIQKVLHKQEDGFVVL
;
A
#
# COMPACT_ATOMS: atom_id res chain seq x y z
N MET A 1 -7.95 9.52 43.03
CA MET A 1 -8.38 8.32 43.80
C MET A 1 -9.32 7.44 42.99
N GLU A 2 -10.40 7.97 42.40
CA GLU A 2 -11.34 7.18 41.61
C GLU A 2 -10.73 6.62 40.30
N GLU A 3 -9.91 7.39 39.64
CA GLU A 3 -9.26 6.95 38.37
C GLU A 3 -8.23 5.84 38.61
N HIS A 4 -7.49 5.88 39.73
CA HIS A 4 -6.55 4.83 40.13
C HIS A 4 -7.26 3.50 40.41
N LEU A 5 -8.34 3.55 41.19
CA LEU A 5 -9.16 2.37 41.50
C LEU A 5 -9.77 1.75 40.21
N TYR A 6 -10.16 2.60 39.26
CA TYR A 6 -10.69 2.17 37.99
C TYR A 6 -9.64 1.40 37.17
N ASP A 7 -8.41 1.91 37.11
CA ASP A 7 -7.30 1.26 36.37
C ASP A 7 -6.91 -0.06 37.05
N GLU A 8 -6.92 -0.14 38.40
CA GLU A 8 -6.70 -1.40 39.12
C GLU A 8 -7.77 -2.46 38.79
N LEU A 9 -9.04 -2.06 38.70
CA LEU A 9 -10.11 -2.98 38.31
C LEU A 9 -9.98 -3.46 36.88
N LEU A 10 -9.43 -2.65 35.96
CA LEU A 10 -9.15 -3.05 34.60
C LEU A 10 -8.06 -4.12 34.55
N VAL A 11 -7.05 -4.05 35.41
CA VAL A 11 -5.98 -5.06 35.49
C VAL A 11 -6.56 -6.42 35.88
N GLU A 12 -7.52 -6.49 36.82
CA GLU A 12 -8.20 -7.73 37.21
C GLU A 12 -9.00 -8.35 36.06
N LEU A 13 -9.38 -7.56 35.07
CA LEU A 13 -10.09 -8.01 33.88
C LEU A 13 -9.17 -8.40 32.73
N GLU A 14 -7.86 -8.24 32.84
CA GLU A 14 -6.90 -8.69 31.84
C GLU A 14 -6.70 -10.20 31.92
N CYS A 15 -6.73 -10.86 30.77
CA CYS A 15 -6.36 -12.27 30.68
C CYS A 15 -4.84 -12.42 30.91
N PRO A 16 -4.40 -13.21 31.90
CA PRO A 16 -2.98 -13.34 32.21
C PRO A 16 -2.15 -14.05 31.13
N ILE A 17 -2.81 -14.54 30.08
CA ILE A 17 -2.17 -15.28 28.98
C ILE A 17 -1.97 -14.38 27.75
N CYS A 18 -3.01 -13.65 27.34
CA CYS A 18 -2.97 -12.83 26.12
C CYS A 18 -3.04 -11.32 26.40
N THR A 19 -3.09 -10.90 27.67
CA THR A 19 -3.17 -9.52 28.14
C THR A 19 -4.36 -8.71 27.59
N ASN A 20 -5.27 -9.35 26.85
CA ASN A 20 -6.52 -8.72 26.44
C ASN A 20 -7.53 -8.74 27.56
N TYR A 21 -8.39 -7.75 27.63
CA TYR A 21 -9.50 -7.76 28.59
C TYR A 21 -10.44 -8.92 28.31
N MET A 22 -10.76 -9.68 29.38
CA MET A 22 -11.66 -10.82 29.31
C MET A 22 -13.09 -10.35 29.08
N SER A 23 -13.83 -11.12 28.28
CA SER A 23 -15.27 -10.97 28.07
C SER A 23 -15.97 -12.30 28.43
N PRO A 24 -17.25 -12.26 28.82
CA PRO A 24 -18.00 -13.47 29.04
C PRO A 24 -18.00 -14.41 27.85
N PRO A 25 -17.83 -15.75 28.03
CA PRO A 25 -17.62 -16.44 29.32
C PRO A 25 -16.16 -16.38 29.77
N ILE A 26 -15.95 -16.12 31.09
CA ILE A 26 -14.65 -16.13 31.75
C ILE A 26 -14.46 -17.47 32.46
N ARG A 27 -13.47 -18.25 32.02
CA ARG A 27 -13.22 -19.60 32.51
C ARG A 27 -12.26 -19.66 33.68
N GLN A 28 -12.42 -20.64 34.56
CA GLN A 28 -11.57 -20.83 35.73
C GLN A 28 -10.88 -22.21 35.74
N CYS A 29 -9.67 -22.25 36.29
CA CYS A 29 -9.04 -23.49 36.71
C CYS A 29 -9.51 -23.94 38.11
N ALA A 30 -9.11 -25.13 38.52
CA ALA A 30 -9.52 -25.71 39.82
C ALA A 30 -9.07 -24.85 41.03
N THR A 31 -8.01 -24.05 40.88
CA THR A 31 -7.52 -23.14 41.92
C THR A 31 -8.12 -21.72 41.83
N GLY A 32 -9.01 -21.47 40.85
CA GLY A 32 -9.73 -20.19 40.73
C GLY A 32 -9.10 -19.15 39.78
N HIS A 33 -7.96 -19.42 39.12
CA HIS A 33 -7.41 -18.50 38.15
C HIS A 33 -8.34 -18.35 36.94
N SER A 34 -8.57 -17.10 36.55
CA SER A 34 -9.47 -16.74 35.45
C SER A 34 -8.70 -16.52 34.15
N VAL A 35 -9.26 -16.98 33.02
CA VAL A 35 -8.72 -16.78 31.68
C VAL A 35 -9.86 -16.55 30.67
N CYS A 36 -9.58 -15.90 29.56
CA CYS A 36 -10.57 -15.73 28.50
C CYS A 36 -10.86 -17.06 27.78
N GLU A 37 -12.04 -17.18 27.17
CA GLU A 37 -12.49 -18.38 26.46
C GLU A 37 -11.53 -18.82 25.34
N SER A 38 -10.94 -17.85 24.61
CA SER A 38 -10.01 -18.15 23.52
C SER A 38 -8.70 -18.77 24.02
N CYS A 39 -8.16 -18.30 25.14
CA CYS A 39 -6.98 -18.90 25.77
C CYS A 39 -7.29 -20.25 26.41
N ARG A 40 -8.47 -20.37 27.05
CA ARG A 40 -8.92 -21.65 27.62
C ARG A 40 -8.92 -22.78 26.56
N LYS A 41 -9.40 -22.49 25.36
CA LYS A 41 -9.46 -23.49 24.27
C LYS A 41 -8.09 -23.93 23.76
N LYS A 42 -7.07 -23.09 23.91
CA LYS A 42 -5.72 -23.35 23.42
C LYS A 42 -4.82 -24.03 24.45
N LEU A 43 -5.21 -24.05 25.72
CA LEU A 43 -4.37 -24.51 26.81
C LEU A 43 -4.95 -25.79 27.44
N PRO A 44 -4.16 -26.88 27.55
CA PRO A 44 -4.59 -28.11 28.23
C PRO A 44 -4.64 -27.93 29.75
N LYS A 45 -3.83 -27.02 30.31
CA LYS A 45 -3.72 -26.71 31.73
C LYS A 45 -3.54 -25.22 31.98
N CYS A 46 -3.87 -24.76 33.17
CA CYS A 46 -3.64 -23.38 33.60
C CYS A 46 -2.16 -23.03 33.55
N ALA A 47 -1.80 -21.97 32.84
CA ALA A 47 -0.41 -21.53 32.71
C ALA A 47 0.16 -20.97 34.04
N LEU A 48 -0.70 -20.51 34.96
CA LEU A 48 -0.29 -19.93 36.24
C LEU A 48 0.03 -20.98 37.31
N CYS A 49 -0.74 -22.09 37.37
CA CYS A 49 -0.61 -23.08 38.43
C CYS A 49 -0.50 -24.52 37.94
N GLN A 50 -0.51 -24.76 36.64
CA GLN A 50 -0.50 -26.09 36.01
C GLN A 50 -1.73 -26.99 36.40
N GLY A 51 -2.70 -26.42 37.10
CA GLY A 51 -3.94 -27.10 37.46
C GLY A 51 -4.87 -27.33 36.28
N LYS A 52 -5.77 -28.30 36.41
CA LYS A 52 -6.77 -28.58 35.38
C LYS A 52 -7.76 -27.42 35.28
N PHE A 53 -8.21 -27.12 34.08
CA PHE A 53 -9.36 -26.24 33.90
C PHE A 53 -10.64 -26.97 34.25
N THR A 54 -11.60 -26.25 34.80
CA THR A 54 -12.96 -26.70 35.06
C THR A 54 -13.92 -26.14 34.02
N ASP A 55 -15.16 -26.56 34.06
CA ASP A 55 -16.24 -25.94 33.28
C ASP A 55 -16.85 -24.72 33.98
N SER A 56 -16.32 -24.38 35.16
CA SER A 56 -16.76 -23.22 35.96
C SER A 56 -16.48 -21.92 35.26
N ARG A 57 -17.39 -20.97 35.47
CA ARG A 57 -17.29 -19.57 35.00
C ARG A 57 -17.14 -18.66 36.20
N ASN A 58 -16.37 -17.59 36.06
CA ASN A 58 -16.32 -16.55 37.07
C ASN A 58 -17.45 -15.54 36.86
N ILE A 59 -18.65 -15.88 37.35
CA ILE A 59 -19.84 -15.05 37.16
C ILE A 59 -19.68 -13.64 37.74
N SER A 60 -19.01 -13.50 38.89
CA SER A 60 -18.78 -12.18 39.51
C SER A 60 -17.90 -11.31 38.62
N LEU A 61 -16.82 -11.88 38.06
CA LEU A 61 -15.91 -11.15 37.18
C LEU A 61 -16.58 -10.85 35.82
N GLU A 62 -17.42 -11.75 35.32
CA GLU A 62 -18.24 -11.50 34.13
C GLU A 62 -19.21 -10.33 34.33
N GLY A 63 -19.87 -10.29 35.51
CA GLY A 63 -20.74 -9.18 35.88
C GLY A 63 -20.03 -7.83 35.97
N LEU A 64 -18.78 -7.83 36.42
CA LEU A 64 -17.92 -6.66 36.42
C LEU A 64 -17.52 -6.27 34.98
N ALA A 65 -17.07 -7.25 34.19
CA ALA A 65 -16.64 -7.05 32.80
C ALA A 65 -17.71 -6.37 31.95
N VAL A 66 -18.97 -6.70 32.14
CA VAL A 66 -20.09 -6.09 31.40
C VAL A 66 -20.31 -4.64 31.75
N LYS A 67 -20.03 -4.24 33.01
CA LYS A 67 -20.27 -2.88 33.52
C LYS A 67 -19.13 -1.92 33.26
N MET A 68 -17.92 -2.45 33.08
CA MET A 68 -16.72 -1.63 32.87
C MET A 68 -16.68 -1.01 31.47
N ARG A 69 -15.99 0.11 31.35
CA ARG A 69 -15.61 0.73 30.10
C ARG A 69 -14.12 0.50 29.86
N TYR A 70 -13.76 0.06 28.68
CA TYR A 70 -12.41 -0.33 28.33
C TYR A 70 -11.77 0.72 27.43
N PRO A 71 -10.51 1.08 27.66
CA PRO A 71 -9.78 1.90 26.71
C PRO A 71 -9.64 1.12 25.39
N CYS A 72 -9.69 1.85 24.29
CA CYS A 72 -9.40 1.27 22.97
C CYS A 72 -7.98 0.69 22.95
N ILE A 73 -7.78 -0.45 22.27
CA ILE A 73 -6.46 -1.06 22.09
C ILE A 73 -5.45 -0.09 21.45
N ASN A 74 -5.96 0.89 20.70
CA ASN A 74 -5.18 1.94 20.06
C ASN A 74 -4.98 3.18 20.95
N LYS A 75 -5.12 3.07 22.28
CA LYS A 75 -4.88 4.17 23.23
C LYS A 75 -3.47 4.73 23.08
N SER A 76 -2.47 3.86 22.91
CA SER A 76 -1.06 4.26 22.72
C SER A 76 -0.81 5.08 21.46
N THR A 77 -1.66 4.92 20.43
CA THR A 77 -1.61 5.69 19.18
C THR A 77 -2.52 6.92 19.19
N GLY A 78 -3.21 7.18 20.33
CA GLY A 78 -3.97 8.40 20.58
C GLY A 78 -5.49 8.26 20.61
N CYS A 79 -6.05 7.05 20.54
CA CYS A 79 -7.49 6.86 20.71
C CYS A 79 -7.90 7.06 22.17
N THR A 80 -8.82 7.98 22.42
CA THR A 80 -9.33 8.31 23.76
C THR A 80 -10.65 7.61 24.08
N ALA A 81 -11.16 6.77 23.16
CA ALA A 81 -12.45 6.11 23.34
C ALA A 81 -12.42 5.13 24.53
N LYS A 82 -13.45 5.23 25.38
CA LYS A 82 -13.77 4.28 26.45
C LYS A 82 -15.03 3.51 26.06
N LEU A 83 -14.92 2.21 25.82
CA LEU A 83 -15.90 1.35 25.12
C LEU A 83 -16.48 0.31 26.08
N SER A 84 -17.75 -0.03 25.94
CA SER A 84 -18.27 -1.25 26.55
C SER A 84 -17.64 -2.48 25.89
N TYR A 85 -17.75 -3.65 26.55
CA TYR A 85 -17.19 -4.89 25.98
C TYR A 85 -17.82 -5.27 24.62
N THR A 86 -19.08 -4.89 24.36
CA THR A 86 -19.81 -5.14 23.10
C THR A 86 -19.42 -4.18 21.98
N GLU A 87 -19.05 -2.93 22.32
CA GLU A 87 -18.65 -1.90 21.35
C GLU A 87 -17.21 -2.07 20.88
N ARG A 88 -16.36 -2.76 21.68
CA ARG A 88 -14.91 -2.84 21.43
C ARG A 88 -14.59 -3.39 20.06
N GLU A 89 -15.08 -4.55 19.71
CA GLU A 89 -14.76 -5.20 18.45
C GLU A 89 -15.14 -4.34 17.24
N THR A 90 -16.35 -3.79 17.24
CA THR A 90 -16.83 -2.94 16.15
C THR A 90 -16.03 -1.65 16.04
N HIS A 91 -15.69 -1.02 17.19
CA HIS A 91 -14.88 0.19 17.19
C HIS A 91 -13.44 -0.10 16.73
N GLU A 92 -12.80 -1.14 17.24
CA GLU A 92 -11.40 -1.50 16.94
C GLU A 92 -11.20 -1.79 15.46
N LEU A 93 -12.21 -2.36 14.77
CA LEU A 93 -12.19 -2.54 13.32
C LEU A 93 -12.17 -1.21 12.55
N ARG A 94 -12.83 -0.16 13.07
CA ARG A 94 -13.04 1.14 12.41
C ARG A 94 -12.24 2.28 13.07
N CYS A 95 -11.43 1.98 14.07
CA CYS A 95 -10.70 2.99 14.81
C CYS A 95 -9.71 3.73 13.93
N THR A 96 -9.87 5.05 13.81
CA THR A 96 -8.98 5.93 13.03
C THR A 96 -7.56 6.01 13.59
N PHE A 97 -7.37 5.59 14.85
CA PHE A 97 -6.07 5.51 15.51
C PHE A 97 -5.44 4.12 15.42
N LYS A 98 -5.98 3.23 14.59
CA LYS A 98 -5.41 1.90 14.38
C LYS A 98 -3.97 2.05 13.88
N GLY A 99 -3.03 1.52 14.67
CA GLY A 99 -1.62 1.58 14.30
C GLY A 99 -1.33 0.76 13.05
N PHE A 100 -0.51 1.32 12.17
CA PHE A 100 -0.03 0.64 10.97
C PHE A 100 1.18 -0.21 11.30
N LYS A 101 1.14 -1.47 10.90
CA LYS A 101 2.27 -2.37 11.02
C LYS A 101 3.23 -2.14 9.84
N CYS A 102 4.52 -2.06 10.14
CA CYS A 102 5.53 -1.99 9.10
C CYS A 102 5.47 -3.23 8.20
N ALA A 103 5.52 -3.04 6.88
CA ALA A 103 5.47 -4.13 5.91
C ALA A 103 6.80 -4.88 5.75
N MET A 104 7.89 -4.39 6.37
CA MET A 104 9.17 -5.11 6.37
C MET A 104 9.07 -6.39 7.18
N GLU A 105 9.62 -7.45 6.62
CA GLU A 105 9.72 -8.74 7.32
C GLU A 105 10.47 -8.57 8.65
N LYS A 106 9.94 -9.19 9.73
CA LYS A 106 10.51 -9.15 11.09
C LYS A 106 10.59 -7.76 11.73
N CYS A 107 9.99 -6.71 11.16
CA CYS A 107 9.91 -5.42 11.83
C CYS A 107 8.74 -5.41 12.81
N PRO A 108 8.98 -5.20 14.12
CA PRO A 108 7.92 -5.19 15.13
C PRO A 108 7.20 -3.84 15.22
N TRP A 109 7.61 -2.84 14.45
CA TRP A 109 7.07 -1.48 14.58
C TRP A 109 5.58 -1.43 14.23
N VAL A 110 4.82 -0.81 15.12
CA VAL A 110 3.42 -0.41 14.94
C VAL A 110 3.30 1.05 15.39
N GLY A 111 2.76 1.90 14.57
CA GLY A 111 2.63 3.32 14.85
C GLY A 111 1.60 4.03 13.99
N LYS A 112 1.57 5.36 14.06
CA LYS A 112 0.71 6.17 13.21
C LYS A 112 1.27 6.25 11.80
N ILE A 113 0.40 6.52 10.82
CA ILE A 113 0.81 6.67 9.43
C ILE A 113 1.78 7.86 9.24
N GLU A 114 1.56 8.93 10.01
CA GLU A 114 2.42 10.13 9.98
C GLU A 114 3.86 9.80 10.40
N ASP A 115 4.03 8.85 11.33
CA ASP A 115 5.34 8.43 11.85
C ASP A 115 6.03 7.40 10.96
N LEU A 116 5.31 6.83 9.99
CA LEU A 116 5.82 5.74 9.15
C LEU A 116 7.02 6.16 8.31
N ALA A 117 7.00 7.36 7.75
CA ALA A 117 8.11 7.89 6.95
C ALA A 117 9.37 8.09 7.81
N ALA A 118 9.21 8.62 9.03
CA ALA A 118 10.30 8.79 9.99
C ALA A 118 10.84 7.43 10.48
N HIS A 119 9.95 6.46 10.77
CA HIS A 119 10.34 5.10 11.09
C HIS A 119 11.14 4.46 9.95
N TRP A 120 10.69 4.60 8.71
CA TRP A 120 11.39 4.09 7.54
C TRP A 120 12.80 4.67 7.42
N ALA A 121 12.92 5.99 7.55
CA ALA A 121 14.21 6.69 7.50
C ALA A 121 15.17 6.26 8.63
N SER A 122 14.65 5.97 9.83
CA SER A 122 15.46 5.56 11.01
C SER A 122 16.13 4.20 10.86
N LYS A 123 15.60 3.32 10.01
CA LYS A 123 16.07 1.94 9.85
C LYS A 123 17.36 1.78 9.04
N LYS A 124 18.04 2.87 8.67
CA LYS A 124 19.25 2.83 7.81
C LYS A 124 19.09 1.92 6.57
N MET A 125 17.85 1.73 6.14
CA MET A 125 17.56 1.02 4.91
C MET A 125 18.15 1.84 3.76
N SER A 126 18.88 1.19 2.88
CA SER A 126 19.64 1.81 1.80
C SER A 126 18.77 2.49 0.73
N SER A 127 17.47 2.40 0.81
CA SER A 127 16.55 2.99 -0.16
C SER A 127 15.77 4.16 0.45
N LYS A 128 15.95 5.33 -0.16
CA LYS A 128 15.05 6.47 0.08
C LYS A 128 13.61 6.07 -0.30
N PRO A 129 12.57 6.71 0.30
CA PRO A 129 11.22 6.57 -0.19
C PRO A 129 11.14 6.81 -1.69
N TYR A 130 10.37 6.00 -2.39
CA TYR A 130 10.09 6.24 -3.80
C TYR A 130 9.11 7.41 -3.96
N HIS A 131 9.18 8.08 -5.09
CA HIS A 131 8.18 9.06 -5.51
C HIS A 131 7.15 8.41 -6.44
N LYS A 132 6.26 9.21 -7.01
CA LYS A 132 5.23 8.70 -7.94
C LYS A 132 5.79 8.00 -9.19
N SER A 133 7.06 8.25 -9.55
CA SER A 133 7.72 7.59 -10.69
C SER A 133 9.17 7.28 -10.34
N ASN A 134 9.59 6.03 -10.54
CA ASN A 134 10.93 5.57 -10.16
C ASN A 134 11.48 4.56 -11.15
N ILE A 135 12.81 4.56 -11.28
CA ILE A 135 13.54 3.46 -11.92
C ILE A 135 13.91 2.47 -10.81
N CYS A 136 13.49 1.24 -10.99
CA CYS A 136 13.69 0.15 -10.05
C CYS A 136 14.53 -0.97 -10.67
N HIS A 137 15.18 -1.77 -9.81
CA HIS A 137 15.92 -2.94 -10.26
C HIS A 137 15.75 -4.11 -9.30
N THR A 138 15.68 -5.31 -9.87
CA THR A 138 15.53 -6.56 -9.15
C THR A 138 16.57 -7.57 -9.64
N LYS A 139 17.32 -8.19 -8.71
CA LYS A 139 18.20 -9.33 -9.04
C LYS A 139 17.37 -10.59 -9.23
N MET A 140 17.57 -11.27 -10.37
CA MET A 140 16.79 -12.42 -10.79
C MET A 140 17.45 -13.76 -10.41
N LYS A 141 18.24 -13.83 -9.34
CA LYS A 141 19.01 -15.05 -8.99
C LYS A 141 18.31 -16.00 -8.02
N THR A 142 17.55 -15.46 -7.07
CA THR A 142 16.94 -16.25 -5.99
C THR A 142 15.55 -15.74 -5.68
N GLU A 143 14.71 -16.59 -5.10
CA GLU A 143 13.45 -16.15 -4.53
C GLU A 143 13.68 -15.01 -3.53
N SER A 144 12.94 -13.94 -3.68
CA SER A 144 13.14 -12.73 -2.89
C SER A 144 11.85 -11.97 -2.70
N TYR A 145 11.79 -11.24 -1.60
CA TYR A 145 10.72 -10.30 -1.30
C TYR A 145 11.35 -8.95 -1.00
N TYR A 146 10.87 -7.94 -1.68
CA TYR A 146 11.31 -6.56 -1.53
C TYR A 146 10.12 -5.66 -1.25
N VAL A 147 10.31 -4.70 -0.35
CA VAL A 147 9.30 -3.69 -0.03
C VAL A 147 9.96 -2.32 0.05
N ASN A 148 9.27 -1.31 -0.45
CA ASN A 148 9.62 0.09 -0.25
C ASN A 148 8.36 0.93 -0.04
N ILE A 149 8.54 2.10 0.57
CA ILE A 149 7.49 3.09 0.71
C ILE A 149 7.47 4.00 -0.52
N VAL A 150 6.29 4.35 -0.99
CA VAL A 150 6.09 5.32 -2.07
C VAL A 150 5.34 6.51 -1.50
N ASP A 151 5.91 7.70 -1.67
CA ASP A 151 5.27 8.98 -1.35
C ASP A 151 4.81 9.63 -2.67
N ALA A 152 3.49 9.64 -2.88
CA ALA A 152 2.88 10.19 -4.08
C ALA A 152 1.53 10.82 -3.73
N TYR A 153 1.19 11.97 -4.31
CA TYR A 153 -0.09 12.66 -4.14
C TYR A 153 -0.43 12.99 -2.66
N ASN A 154 0.60 13.27 -1.83
CA ASN A 154 0.48 13.43 -0.37
C ASN A 154 -0.14 12.21 0.31
N LYS A 155 0.06 11.04 -0.26
CA LYS A 155 -0.38 9.73 0.23
C LYS A 155 0.78 8.76 0.26
N LEU A 156 0.70 7.78 1.14
CA LEU A 156 1.71 6.74 1.29
C LEU A 156 1.21 5.40 0.74
N PHE A 157 2.10 4.70 0.07
CA PHE A 157 1.84 3.37 -0.48
C PHE A 157 3.00 2.44 -0.14
N TRP A 158 2.71 1.14 -0.04
CA TRP A 158 3.71 0.10 -0.08
C TRP A 158 3.91 -0.37 -1.51
N PHE A 159 5.11 -0.24 -2.03
CA PHE A 159 5.54 -0.97 -3.23
C PHE A 159 6.15 -2.30 -2.80
N LYS A 160 5.64 -3.38 -3.31
CA LYS A 160 6.05 -4.75 -2.98
C LYS A 160 6.43 -5.50 -4.25
N CYS A 161 7.56 -6.18 -4.22
CA CYS A 161 8.04 -7.00 -5.33
C CYS A 161 8.41 -8.39 -4.78
N LYS A 162 7.86 -9.45 -5.37
CA LYS A 162 8.07 -10.84 -4.95
C LYS A 162 8.51 -11.68 -6.14
N LEU A 163 9.71 -12.21 -6.07
CA LEU A 163 10.23 -13.20 -7.03
C LEU A 163 10.00 -14.60 -6.45
N THR A 164 9.30 -15.42 -7.21
CA THR A 164 9.16 -16.87 -6.98
C THR A 164 9.95 -17.64 -8.05
N LYS A 165 9.98 -18.97 -7.98
CA LYS A 165 10.65 -19.79 -8.98
C LYS A 165 10.19 -19.48 -10.41
N ASN A 166 8.91 -19.23 -10.60
CA ASN A 166 8.30 -19.17 -11.92
C ASN A 166 7.80 -17.78 -12.32
N LYS A 167 7.58 -16.86 -11.36
CA LYS A 167 6.95 -15.58 -11.62
C LYS A 167 7.59 -14.45 -10.80
N LEU A 168 7.61 -13.26 -11.36
CA LEU A 168 7.85 -12.01 -10.68
C LEU A 168 6.54 -11.25 -10.54
N HIS A 169 6.25 -10.82 -9.32
CA HIS A 169 5.03 -10.11 -8.96
C HIS A 169 5.37 -8.72 -8.47
N TRP A 170 4.56 -7.74 -8.85
CA TRP A 170 4.60 -6.39 -8.31
C TRP A 170 3.22 -5.99 -7.82
N ALA A 171 3.17 -5.40 -6.65
CA ALA A 171 1.94 -4.87 -6.07
C ALA A 171 2.19 -3.50 -5.45
N VAL A 172 1.20 -2.63 -5.55
CA VAL A 172 1.17 -1.36 -4.81
C VAL A 172 -0.06 -1.37 -3.92
N GLN A 173 0.16 -1.17 -2.61
CA GLN A 173 -0.93 -1.06 -1.64
C GLN A 173 -0.99 0.36 -1.09
N TYR A 174 -2.15 0.96 -1.23
CA TYR A 174 -2.47 2.23 -0.57
C TYR A 174 -2.55 2.01 0.94
N ILE A 175 -1.88 2.88 1.70
CA ILE A 175 -1.93 2.85 3.17
C ILE A 175 -3.18 3.59 3.63
N GLY A 176 -4.32 2.91 3.55
CA GLY A 176 -5.65 3.42 3.85
C GLY A 176 -6.73 2.40 3.49
N ASN A 177 -7.97 2.86 3.40
CA ASN A 177 -9.14 2.02 3.13
C ASN A 177 -9.27 1.66 1.63
N THR A 178 -10.10 0.66 1.35
CA THR A 178 -10.34 0.13 0.01
C THR A 178 -10.95 1.19 -0.93
N ALA A 179 -11.92 1.99 -0.47
CA ALA A 179 -12.59 2.98 -1.31
C ALA A 179 -11.65 4.09 -1.80
N GLU A 180 -10.62 4.45 -1.01
CA GLU A 180 -9.58 5.38 -1.44
C GLU A 180 -8.56 4.73 -2.36
N ALA A 181 -8.23 3.44 -2.14
CA ALA A 181 -7.27 2.71 -2.97
C ALA A 181 -7.69 2.64 -4.43
N GLU A 182 -9.00 2.49 -4.70
CA GLU A 182 -9.59 2.44 -6.05
C GLU A 182 -9.39 3.72 -6.89
N ASN A 183 -9.01 4.83 -6.26
CA ASN A 183 -8.67 6.05 -6.99
C ASN A 183 -7.26 6.03 -7.60
N TYR A 184 -6.46 5.02 -7.29
CA TYR A 184 -5.08 4.92 -7.73
C TYR A 184 -4.84 3.62 -8.48
N TYR A 185 -3.98 3.70 -9.50
CA TYR A 185 -3.44 2.53 -10.16
C TYR A 185 -1.93 2.68 -10.33
N TYR A 186 -1.25 1.61 -10.66
CA TYR A 186 0.17 1.64 -10.91
C TYR A 186 0.53 0.97 -12.22
N GLU A 187 1.66 1.38 -12.77
CA GLU A 187 2.23 0.84 -13.98
C GLU A 187 3.64 0.31 -13.73
N ILE A 188 3.90 -0.83 -14.31
CA ILE A 188 5.24 -1.42 -14.41
C ILE A 188 5.62 -1.48 -15.89
N GLU A 189 6.65 -0.74 -16.27
CA GLU A 189 7.21 -0.77 -17.62
C GLU A 189 8.58 -1.43 -17.59
N ILE A 190 8.68 -2.64 -18.12
CA ILE A 190 9.93 -3.39 -18.29
C ILE A 190 10.50 -3.05 -19.66
N PHE A 191 11.78 -2.74 -19.74
CA PHE A 191 12.45 -2.43 -21.01
C PHE A 191 13.82 -3.10 -21.11
N LYS A 192 14.26 -3.35 -22.36
CA LYS A 192 15.60 -3.87 -22.63
C LYS A 192 16.57 -2.70 -22.78
N PRO A 193 17.58 -2.55 -21.92
CA PRO A 193 18.61 -1.52 -22.11
C PRO A 193 19.23 -1.61 -23.51
N GLY A 194 19.38 -0.47 -24.18
CA GLY A 194 19.89 -0.39 -25.56
C GLY A 194 18.90 -0.79 -26.67
N ARG A 195 17.66 -1.21 -26.33
CA ARG A 195 16.59 -1.52 -27.30
C ARG A 195 15.28 -0.83 -26.93
N ALA A 196 15.19 0.47 -27.09
CA ALA A 196 14.08 1.31 -26.63
C ALA A 196 12.67 0.86 -27.06
N ARG A 197 12.54 0.12 -28.17
CA ARG A 197 11.26 -0.39 -28.66
C ARG A 197 10.85 -1.75 -28.06
N LYS A 198 11.78 -2.44 -27.36
CA LYS A 198 11.46 -3.71 -26.70
C LYS A 198 11.07 -3.44 -25.26
N LYS A 199 9.76 -3.33 -25.02
CA LYS A 199 9.19 -3.05 -23.70
C LYS A 199 7.88 -3.79 -23.49
N ILE A 200 7.54 -4.00 -22.23
CA ILE A 200 6.24 -4.50 -21.76
C ILE A 200 5.73 -3.49 -20.74
N LEU A 201 4.52 -3.00 -20.92
CA LEU A 201 3.80 -2.16 -19.97
C LEU A 201 2.64 -2.97 -19.41
N MET A 202 2.52 -2.98 -18.10
CA MET A 202 1.45 -3.62 -17.35
C MET A 202 0.91 -2.64 -16.31
N SER A 203 -0.39 -2.66 -16.05
CA SER A 203 -1.03 -1.82 -15.06
C SER A 203 -2.05 -2.60 -14.25
N GLU A 204 -2.25 -2.18 -12.99
CA GLU A 204 -3.23 -2.74 -12.08
C GLU A 204 -3.63 -1.67 -11.04
N TYR A 205 -4.83 -1.78 -10.50
CA TYR A 205 -5.29 -0.91 -9.42
C TYR A 205 -4.50 -1.14 -8.12
N CYS A 206 -4.28 -0.06 -7.37
CA CYS A 206 -3.70 -0.16 -6.05
C CYS A 206 -4.68 -0.88 -5.10
N GLN A 207 -4.17 -1.84 -4.35
CA GLN A 207 -4.94 -2.52 -3.33
C GLN A 207 -4.87 -1.76 -1.99
N SER A 208 -5.86 -1.90 -1.11
CA SER A 208 -5.77 -1.42 0.26
C SER A 208 -4.81 -2.29 1.09
N ILE A 209 -4.20 -1.71 2.12
CA ILE A 209 -3.42 -2.49 3.11
C ILE A 209 -4.29 -3.45 3.93
N GLU A 210 -5.62 -3.36 3.83
CA GLU A 210 -6.56 -4.30 4.45
C GLU A 210 -6.48 -5.69 3.79
N LEU A 211 -6.01 -5.77 2.53
CA LEU A 211 -5.79 -7.02 1.83
C LEU A 211 -4.49 -7.69 2.33
N GLU A 212 -4.59 -8.93 2.79
CA GLU A 212 -3.43 -9.68 3.26
C GLU A 212 -2.43 -10.01 2.14
N ASN A 213 -1.15 -10.15 2.50
CA ASN A 213 -0.09 -10.49 1.53
C ASN A 213 -0.33 -11.82 0.80
N SER A 214 -1.01 -12.78 1.45
CA SER A 214 -1.38 -14.07 0.85
C SER A 214 -2.33 -13.91 -0.34
N GLN A 215 -3.24 -12.96 -0.26
CA GLN A 215 -4.22 -12.63 -1.30
C GLN A 215 -3.65 -11.62 -2.31
N LEU A 216 -2.80 -10.69 -1.85
CA LEU A 216 -2.21 -9.63 -2.67
C LEU A 216 -1.43 -10.17 -3.87
N PHE A 217 -0.66 -11.26 -3.68
CA PHE A 217 0.18 -11.87 -4.72
C PHE A 217 -0.52 -12.95 -5.54
N ASN A 218 -1.85 -13.01 -5.49
CA ASN A 218 -2.68 -13.71 -6.44
C ASN A 218 -2.69 -12.96 -7.80
N ASP A 219 -2.85 -13.67 -8.89
CA ASP A 219 -2.76 -13.09 -10.24
C ASP A 219 -3.86 -12.04 -10.53
N GLU A 220 -4.93 -12.00 -9.73
CA GLU A 220 -6.03 -11.04 -9.85
C GLU A 220 -5.81 -9.73 -9.09
N ALA A 221 -4.88 -9.70 -8.13
CA ALA A 221 -4.65 -8.55 -7.24
C ALA A 221 -3.31 -7.85 -7.46
N CYS A 222 -2.47 -8.33 -8.36
CA CYS A 222 -1.17 -7.75 -8.66
C CYS A 222 -0.73 -7.99 -10.11
N VAL A 223 0.16 -7.15 -10.59
CA VAL A 223 0.86 -7.40 -11.87
C VAL A 223 1.82 -8.57 -11.69
N SER A 224 1.76 -9.55 -12.59
CA SER A 224 2.70 -10.66 -12.61
C SER A 224 3.17 -11.01 -14.01
N ILE A 225 4.39 -11.59 -14.11
CA ILE A 225 4.97 -12.03 -15.37
C ILE A 225 5.82 -13.28 -15.14
N ASN A 226 5.79 -14.19 -16.10
CA ASN A 226 6.59 -15.42 -16.03
C ASN A 226 8.09 -15.14 -16.15
N ALA A 227 8.90 -15.88 -15.40
CA ALA A 227 10.35 -15.76 -15.38
C ALA A 227 10.97 -15.94 -16.79
N ASP A 228 10.46 -16.86 -17.61
CA ASP A 228 10.95 -17.09 -18.98
C ASP A 228 10.77 -15.85 -19.87
N THR A 229 9.67 -15.11 -19.70
CA THR A 229 9.44 -13.87 -20.45
C THR A 229 10.42 -12.78 -19.98
N ILE A 230 10.64 -12.68 -18.66
CA ILE A 230 11.56 -11.70 -18.05
C ILE A 230 13.00 -11.91 -18.50
N ASN A 231 13.45 -13.16 -18.68
CA ASN A 231 14.82 -13.48 -19.08
C ASN A 231 15.25 -12.75 -20.37
N ASN A 232 14.30 -12.41 -21.24
CA ASN A 232 14.55 -11.60 -22.44
C ASN A 232 14.92 -10.14 -22.17
N PHE A 233 14.66 -9.65 -20.95
CA PHE A 233 14.87 -8.25 -20.52
C PHE A 233 16.00 -8.12 -19.52
N VAL A 234 16.41 -9.20 -18.87
CA VAL A 234 17.49 -9.23 -17.88
C VAL A 234 18.83 -8.92 -18.53
N SER A 235 19.69 -8.18 -17.84
CA SER A 235 21.09 -7.93 -18.24
C SER A 235 22.00 -9.11 -17.88
N GLY A 236 23.24 -9.10 -18.39
CA GLY A 236 24.20 -10.19 -18.17
C GLY A 236 24.54 -10.44 -16.70
N ASP A 237 24.40 -9.46 -15.83
CA ASP A 237 24.57 -9.52 -14.36
C ASP A 237 23.31 -9.97 -13.61
N GLN A 238 22.32 -10.49 -14.32
CA GLN A 238 21.03 -10.94 -13.77
C GLN A 238 20.21 -9.81 -13.16
N LEU A 239 20.33 -8.60 -13.68
CA LEU A 239 19.58 -7.43 -13.24
C LEU A 239 18.43 -7.11 -14.18
N LEU A 240 17.21 -7.06 -13.67
CA LEU A 240 16.04 -6.54 -14.35
C LEU A 240 15.86 -5.07 -13.98
N ILE A 241 15.77 -4.19 -14.99
CA ILE A 241 15.50 -2.76 -14.81
C ILE A 241 14.09 -2.46 -15.32
N TYR A 242 13.33 -1.67 -14.57
CA TYR A 242 11.96 -1.31 -14.92
C TYR A 242 11.57 0.05 -14.33
N TYR A 243 10.60 0.70 -14.94
CA TYR A 243 9.93 1.86 -14.36
C TYR A 243 8.73 1.39 -13.55
N MET A 244 8.53 2.02 -12.38
CA MET A 244 7.33 1.91 -11.57
C MET A 244 6.70 3.30 -11.44
N ARG A 245 5.41 3.40 -11.69
CA ARG A 245 4.64 4.64 -11.54
C ARG A 245 3.37 4.37 -10.75
N VAL A 246 3.02 5.29 -9.85
CA VAL A 246 1.70 5.37 -9.22
C VAL A 246 0.97 6.55 -9.84
N ILE A 247 -0.28 6.37 -10.21
CA ILE A 247 -1.08 7.32 -10.96
C ILE A 247 -2.41 7.53 -10.25
N ASP A 248 -2.81 8.79 -10.07
CA ASP A 248 -4.16 9.15 -9.66
C ASP A 248 -5.08 9.06 -10.89
N ALA A 249 -6.12 8.23 -10.82
CA ALA A 249 -7.04 8.02 -11.94
C ALA A 249 -7.75 9.30 -12.40
N LYS A 250 -7.85 10.31 -11.52
CA LYS A 250 -8.41 11.64 -11.86
C LYS A 250 -7.46 12.44 -12.73
N ASP A 251 -6.16 12.41 -12.42
CA ASP A 251 -5.12 13.10 -13.21
C ASP A 251 -5.01 12.50 -14.60
N ASP A 252 -5.12 11.17 -14.72
CA ASP A 252 -5.04 10.48 -15.99
C ASP A 252 -6.21 10.82 -16.92
N ASN A 253 -7.43 10.91 -16.39
CA ASN A 253 -8.59 11.32 -17.15
C ASN A 253 -8.45 12.73 -17.76
N VAL A 254 -7.77 13.66 -17.05
CA VAL A 254 -7.48 15.00 -17.56
C VAL A 254 -6.46 14.92 -18.70
N THR A 255 -5.42 14.10 -18.52
CA THR A 255 -4.37 13.91 -19.55
C THR A 255 -4.92 13.24 -20.79
N GLN A 256 -5.77 12.22 -20.65
CA GLN A 256 -6.41 11.54 -21.78
C GLN A 256 -7.37 12.46 -22.54
N LYS A 257 -8.19 13.26 -21.85
CA LYS A 257 -9.04 14.28 -22.48
C LYS A 257 -8.23 15.33 -23.24
N GLN A 258 -7.11 15.79 -22.68
CA GLN A 258 -6.22 16.74 -23.36
C GLN A 258 -5.56 16.13 -24.60
N LEU A 259 -5.20 14.84 -24.56
CA LEU A 259 -4.67 14.12 -25.72
C LEU A 259 -5.72 13.92 -26.82
N GLN A 260 -6.97 13.60 -26.43
CA GLN A 260 -8.09 13.48 -27.38
C GLN A 260 -8.38 14.82 -28.08
N VAL A 261 -8.46 15.92 -27.33
CA VAL A 261 -8.64 17.28 -27.89
C VAL A 261 -7.51 17.64 -28.85
N LYS A 262 -6.24 17.30 -28.52
CA LYS A 262 -5.11 17.53 -29.43
C LYS A 262 -5.18 16.68 -30.69
N GLN A 263 -5.66 15.43 -30.61
CA GLN A 263 -5.83 14.56 -31.75
C GLN A 263 -6.96 15.02 -32.67
N GLU A 264 -8.06 15.51 -32.09
CA GLU A 264 -9.20 16.07 -32.86
C GLU A 264 -8.82 17.40 -33.56
N THR A 265 -8.09 18.26 -32.87
CA THR A 265 -7.54 19.49 -33.50
C THR A 265 -6.60 19.16 -34.65
N PHE A 266 -5.72 18.18 -34.49
CA PHE A 266 -4.81 17.71 -35.57
C PHE A 266 -5.55 17.07 -36.76
N LYS A 267 -6.65 16.35 -36.52
CA LYS A 267 -7.52 15.81 -37.57
C LYS A 267 -8.24 16.91 -38.33
N ASN A 268 -8.77 17.91 -37.61
CA ASN A 268 -9.48 19.03 -38.20
C ASN A 268 -8.55 19.95 -39.02
N GLU A 269 -7.30 20.15 -38.57
CA GLU A 269 -6.29 20.90 -39.36
C GLU A 269 -5.88 20.15 -40.63
N LYS A 270 -5.81 18.81 -40.63
CA LYS A 270 -5.54 18.02 -41.84
C LYS A 270 -6.70 18.07 -42.83
N THR A 271 -7.93 17.99 -42.37
CA THR A 271 -9.13 18.08 -43.23
C THR A 271 -9.31 19.47 -43.82
N ASN A 272 -9.00 20.54 -43.09
CA ASN A 272 -9.02 21.90 -43.63
C ASN A 272 -7.90 22.12 -44.67
N LYS A 273 -6.69 21.62 -44.44
CA LYS A 273 -5.60 21.67 -45.43
C LYS A 273 -5.88 20.86 -46.71
N GLN A 274 -6.69 19.80 -46.62
CA GLN A 274 -7.14 19.06 -47.84
C GLN A 274 -8.26 19.80 -48.56
N ARG A 275 -9.15 20.52 -47.87
CA ARG A 275 -10.19 21.36 -48.50
C ARG A 275 -9.63 22.59 -49.19
N ASP A 276 -8.55 23.19 -48.65
CA ASP A 276 -7.86 24.32 -49.33
C ASP A 276 -7.03 23.92 -50.52
N ARG A 277 -6.58 22.66 -50.58
CA ARG A 277 -5.90 22.11 -51.79
C ARG A 277 -6.85 21.73 -52.94
N SER A 278 -8.14 21.62 -52.69
CA SER A 278 -9.16 21.32 -53.72
C SER A 278 -9.70 22.59 -54.39
N LYS A 279 -9.38 23.79 -53.85
CA LYS A 279 -9.64 25.06 -54.51
C LYS A 279 -8.38 25.51 -55.23
N GLY A 280 -8.36 25.38 -56.58
CA GLY A 280 -7.22 25.72 -57.44
C GLY A 280 -6.62 27.10 -57.17
N PRO A 281 -5.36 27.35 -57.62
CA PRO A 281 -4.62 28.51 -57.20
C PRO A 281 -5.12 29.80 -57.82
N PRO A 282 -5.22 30.91 -57.03
CA PRO A 282 -5.30 32.24 -57.62
C PRO A 282 -3.89 32.68 -58.05
N ALA A 283 -3.78 33.27 -59.21
CA ALA A 283 -2.56 33.79 -59.80
C ALA A 283 -1.94 34.97 -59.06
N HIS A 284 -0.63 34.99 -58.99
CA HIS A 284 0.28 36.11 -58.70
C HIS A 284 0.24 36.82 -57.34
N GLY A 285 1.41 36.78 -56.70
CA GLY A 285 1.77 37.68 -55.60
C GLY A 285 2.97 37.21 -54.76
N SER A 286 4.17 37.53 -55.21
CA SER A 286 5.45 37.45 -54.48
C SER A 286 5.37 38.13 -53.14
N LYS A 287 5.82 37.49 -52.03
CA LYS A 287 6.55 37.96 -50.85
C LYS A 287 6.16 37.17 -49.60
N ASN A 288 7.05 36.36 -49.08
CA ASN A 288 7.56 36.34 -47.71
C ASN A 288 8.16 34.97 -47.33
N LEU A 289 9.42 34.81 -47.65
CA LEU A 289 10.33 33.90 -46.96
C LEU A 289 10.72 34.57 -45.64
N LYS A 290 10.10 34.25 -44.50
CA LYS A 290 10.64 34.51 -43.16
C LYS A 290 9.69 33.97 -42.06
N LYS A 291 9.31 32.70 -42.05
CA LYS A 291 8.57 32.10 -40.93
C LYS A 291 8.81 30.61 -40.72
N LYS A 292 9.94 30.05 -41.13
CA LYS A 292 10.27 28.61 -40.95
C LYS A 292 11.36 28.32 -39.92
N GLN A 293 11.79 29.24 -39.10
CA GLN A 293 12.88 29.03 -38.14
C GLN A 293 12.49 28.97 -36.65
N ASN A 294 11.21 29.11 -36.30
CA ASN A 294 10.80 29.20 -34.90
C ASN A 294 10.07 27.93 -34.33
N ILE A 295 9.94 26.87 -35.07
CA ILE A 295 9.24 25.64 -34.57
C ILE A 295 10.23 24.56 -34.07
N GLN A 296 11.50 24.64 -34.43
CA GLN A 296 12.52 23.68 -33.99
C GLN A 296 13.19 23.98 -32.64
N LYS A 297 12.91 25.12 -32.01
CA LYS A 297 13.51 25.51 -30.73
C LYS A 297 12.70 25.16 -29.48
N VAL A 298 11.50 24.64 -29.62
CA VAL A 298 10.63 24.28 -28.45
C VAL A 298 10.71 22.79 -28.06
N LEU A 299 11.30 21.93 -28.88
CA LEU A 299 11.41 20.48 -28.61
C LEU A 299 12.73 20.05 -27.95
N HIS A 300 13.65 20.98 -27.66
CA HIS A 300 14.98 20.67 -27.10
C HIS A 300 15.21 21.17 -25.66
N LYS A 301 14.16 21.47 -24.90
CA LYS A 301 14.28 21.98 -23.52
C LYS A 301 13.63 21.10 -22.43
N GLN A 302 13.42 19.81 -22.66
CA GLN A 302 12.89 18.87 -21.64
C GLN A 302 13.74 17.60 -21.43
N GLU A 303 14.99 17.59 -21.84
CA GLU A 303 15.88 16.41 -21.68
C GLU A 303 17.09 16.63 -20.74
N ASP A 304 17.14 17.68 -19.96
CA ASP A 304 18.24 17.86 -18.99
C ASP A 304 17.72 17.85 -17.55
N GLY A 305 17.69 16.67 -16.94
CA GLY A 305 17.32 16.46 -15.55
C GLY A 305 17.69 15.08 -15.01
N PHE A 306 18.75 14.44 -15.54
CA PHE A 306 19.29 13.20 -14.99
C PHE A 306 20.49 13.50 -14.07
N VAL A 307 20.30 13.32 -12.77
CA VAL A 307 21.42 13.11 -11.84
C VAL A 307 21.55 11.61 -11.64
N VAL A 308 22.67 11.07 -12.11
CA VAL A 308 23.15 9.70 -11.80
C VAL A 308 23.83 9.76 -10.45
N LEU A 309 23.38 8.95 -9.49
CA LEU A 309 24.13 8.54 -8.32
C LEU A 309 24.16 7.01 -8.28
#